data_e4dd6d9bf3d2370d8786eaa5179bdceb
#
_entry.id   e4dd6d9bf3d2370d8786eaa5179bdceb
#
_cell.length_a   1.000
_cell.length_b   1.000
_cell.length_c   1.000
_cell.angle_alpha   90.00
_cell.angle_beta   90.00
_cell.angle_gamma   90.00
#
_symmetry.space_group_name_H-M   'P 1'
#
loop_
_entity.id
_entity.type
_entity.pdbx_description
1 polymer ?
#
loop_
_entity_poly.entity_id
_entity_poly.type
_entity_poly.pdbx_seq_one_letter_code
_entity_poly.pdbx_strand_id
1 'polypeptide(L)'
;MSKIIDFALAQVGKPYVFGRSGPDSFDCSGLTKRAVAQIGLDWYHGATTQWTRGTQTGAPHQFDYFGETGAIDKLPFDKIAFLFNQDKKRTDRLVMAHTGIYDGKGGVYHEATTYGQVVQAGGYGGKGVHYNPLDKRRWSHYAILTPYWTERDGDTMDDTLRRGSIGEAVRELQTTLMALGYDVGKNTRADGKFGPATEAGVKAFQKDYGLPQTGEWGTAEAQALDAGLEDELGPPANDDTEMVLVPRPLLAGMLAQLQEVLGA
;
A
#
# COMPACT_ATOMS: atom_id res chain seq x y z
N MET A 1 12.03 -6.09 -8.50
CA MET A 1 12.83 -5.64 -7.33
C MET A 1 11.95 -4.75 -6.47
N SER A 2 12.23 -4.64 -5.18
CA SER A 2 11.46 -3.82 -4.26
C SER A 2 11.68 -2.33 -4.50
N LYS A 3 10.62 -1.56 -4.79
CA LYS A 3 10.69 -0.10 -4.96
C LYS A 3 11.18 0.59 -3.68
N ILE A 4 10.79 0.06 -2.51
CA ILE A 4 11.22 0.54 -1.20
C ILE A 4 12.73 0.40 -1.05
N ILE A 5 13.27 -0.79 -1.30
CA ILE A 5 14.70 -1.08 -1.15
C ILE A 5 15.51 -0.34 -2.22
N ASP A 6 15.07 -0.36 -3.47
CA ASP A 6 15.78 0.31 -4.57
C ASP A 6 15.90 1.82 -4.33
N PHE A 7 14.80 2.46 -3.87
CA PHE A 7 14.85 3.85 -3.46
C PHE A 7 15.84 4.06 -2.31
N ALA A 8 15.74 3.26 -1.25
CA ALA A 8 16.56 3.43 -0.05
C ALA A 8 18.05 3.24 -0.36
N LEU A 9 18.41 2.25 -1.18
CA LEU A 9 19.78 2.00 -1.64
C LEU A 9 20.33 3.17 -2.47
N ALA A 10 19.51 3.79 -3.32
CA ALA A 10 19.92 4.96 -4.09
C ALA A 10 20.22 6.21 -3.23
N GLN A 11 19.87 6.19 -1.94
CA GLN A 11 20.20 7.28 -1.01
C GLN A 11 21.50 7.04 -0.22
N VAL A 12 22.11 5.86 -0.34
CA VAL A 12 23.35 5.53 0.38
C VAL A 12 24.45 6.58 0.10
N GLY A 13 25.12 7.02 1.15
CA GLY A 13 26.13 8.06 1.11
C GLY A 13 25.59 9.49 1.34
N LYS A 14 24.30 9.74 1.25
CA LYS A 14 23.71 11.05 1.55
C LYS A 14 23.83 11.40 3.04
N PRO A 15 23.97 12.69 3.39
CA PRO A 15 24.14 13.12 4.77
C PRO A 15 22.93 12.80 5.66
N TYR A 16 23.21 12.50 6.93
CA TYR A 16 22.18 12.51 7.96
C TYR A 16 21.94 13.93 8.46
N VAL A 17 20.70 14.41 8.39
CA VAL A 17 20.28 15.68 8.99
C VAL A 17 18.94 15.48 9.68
N PHE A 18 18.88 15.74 10.99
CA PHE A 18 17.65 15.58 11.77
C PHE A 18 16.50 16.40 11.21
N GLY A 19 15.30 15.80 11.13
CA GLY A 19 14.09 16.41 10.57
C GLY A 19 14.04 16.48 9.04
N ARG A 20 14.98 15.87 8.32
CA ARG A 20 15.00 15.86 6.84
C ARG A 20 14.48 14.54 6.27
N SER A 21 13.75 14.67 5.15
CA SER A 21 13.20 13.54 4.39
C SER A 21 13.53 13.60 2.89
N GLY A 22 14.74 14.06 2.56
CA GLY A 22 15.24 14.18 1.19
C GLY A 22 15.01 15.56 0.54
N PRO A 23 15.44 15.75 -0.71
CA PRO A 23 16.16 14.76 -1.52
C PRO A 23 17.65 14.63 -1.18
N ASP A 24 18.28 15.67 -0.59
CA ASP A 24 19.74 15.76 -0.42
C ASP A 24 20.23 15.20 0.91
N SER A 25 19.36 15.05 1.89
CA SER A 25 19.68 14.56 3.23
C SER A 25 18.47 13.92 3.89
N PHE A 26 18.72 13.01 4.84
CA PHE A 26 17.66 12.27 5.53
C PHE A 26 17.95 12.16 7.01
N ASP A 27 16.91 12.12 7.85
CA ASP A 27 16.99 11.42 9.13
C ASP A 27 16.44 9.99 8.99
N CYS A 28 16.48 9.20 10.06
CA CYS A 28 16.10 7.79 10.03
C CYS A 28 14.64 7.59 9.55
N SER A 29 13.72 8.35 10.10
CA SER A 29 12.29 8.27 9.78
C SER A 29 11.92 8.97 8.48
N GLY A 30 12.69 9.97 8.07
CA GLY A 30 12.56 10.62 6.77
C GLY A 30 12.94 9.71 5.63
N LEU A 31 13.99 8.90 5.80
CA LEU A 31 14.37 7.88 4.81
C LEU A 31 13.27 6.84 4.63
N THR A 32 12.77 6.25 5.74
CA THR A 32 11.71 5.25 5.68
C THR A 32 10.40 5.83 5.11
N LYS A 33 10.02 7.06 5.50
CA LYS A 33 8.87 7.77 4.93
C LYS A 33 8.97 7.90 3.41
N ARG A 34 10.11 8.31 2.89
CA ARG A 34 10.29 8.50 1.44
C ARG A 34 10.39 7.18 0.69
N ALA A 35 10.91 6.13 1.33
CA ALA A 35 10.97 4.80 0.76
C ALA A 35 9.55 4.23 0.52
N VAL A 36 8.67 4.30 1.52
CA VAL A 36 7.29 3.81 1.36
C VAL A 36 6.44 4.70 0.44
N ALA A 37 6.80 5.96 0.26
CA ALA A 37 6.14 6.84 -0.71
C ALA A 37 6.29 6.33 -2.16
N GLN A 38 7.29 5.47 -2.44
CA GLN A 38 7.48 4.84 -3.76
C GLN A 38 6.37 3.84 -4.12
N ILE A 39 5.62 3.39 -3.12
CA ILE A 39 4.48 2.49 -3.28
C ILE A 39 3.14 3.20 -2.99
N GLY A 40 3.16 4.53 -2.90
CA GLY A 40 1.97 5.35 -2.66
C GLY A 40 1.54 5.45 -1.19
N LEU A 41 2.36 4.99 -0.24
CA LEU A 41 2.08 5.09 1.19
C LEU A 41 2.59 6.42 1.75
N ASP A 42 1.68 7.30 2.19
CA ASP A 42 2.07 8.52 2.92
C ASP A 42 2.24 8.20 4.41
N TRP A 43 3.48 8.15 4.84
CA TRP A 43 3.83 7.79 6.21
C TRP A 43 4.25 9.01 7.04
N TYR A 44 4.05 8.91 8.34
CA TYR A 44 4.45 9.96 9.26
C TYR A 44 5.97 10.12 9.34
N HIS A 45 6.41 11.34 9.67
CA HIS A 45 7.79 11.60 10.06
C HIS A 45 7.94 11.36 11.57
N GLY A 46 8.99 10.66 12.00
CA GLY A 46 9.25 10.29 13.39
C GLY A 46 9.07 8.79 13.67
N ALA A 47 10.15 8.12 14.10
CA ALA A 47 10.17 6.67 14.31
C ALA A 47 9.10 6.18 15.32
N THR A 48 8.88 6.92 16.41
CA THR A 48 7.82 6.59 17.37
C THR A 48 6.44 6.67 16.73
N THR A 49 6.17 7.71 15.94
CA THR A 49 4.89 7.88 15.27
C THR A 49 4.68 6.81 14.19
N GLN A 50 5.71 6.47 13.45
CA GLN A 50 5.67 5.37 12.47
C GLN A 50 5.28 4.05 13.14
N TRP A 51 5.93 3.72 14.27
CA TRP A 51 5.61 2.52 15.04
C TRP A 51 4.18 2.55 15.60
N THR A 52 3.84 3.58 16.38
CA THR A 52 2.56 3.63 17.10
C THR A 52 1.36 3.71 16.16
N ARG A 53 1.50 4.43 15.05
CA ARG A 53 0.43 4.53 14.05
C ARG A 53 0.32 3.29 13.18
N GLY A 54 1.43 2.63 12.87
CA GLY A 54 1.44 1.39 12.10
C GLY A 54 0.94 0.17 12.88
N THR A 55 0.98 0.22 14.23
CA THR A 55 0.53 -0.88 15.10
C THR A 55 -0.86 -0.68 15.70
N GLN A 56 -1.49 0.49 15.52
CA GLN A 56 -2.85 0.74 16.03
C GLN A 56 -3.90 0.01 15.21
N THR A 57 -4.43 -1.08 15.77
CA THR A 57 -5.63 -1.75 15.25
C THR A 57 -6.88 -0.94 15.57
N GLY A 58 -7.75 -0.71 14.60
CA GLY A 58 -9.06 -0.09 14.80
C GLY A 58 -9.14 1.43 14.67
N ALA A 59 -8.05 2.12 14.34
CA ALA A 59 -8.13 3.51 13.89
C ALA A 59 -8.69 3.57 12.44
N PRO A 60 -9.39 4.65 12.04
CA PRO A 60 -9.99 4.70 10.71
C PRO A 60 -8.90 4.62 9.63
N HIS A 61 -8.87 3.51 8.95
CA HIS A 61 -8.37 3.15 7.62
C HIS A 61 -7.02 3.67 7.08
N GLN A 62 -6.40 4.66 7.68
CA GLN A 62 -5.10 5.19 7.25
C GLN A 62 -3.90 4.52 7.92
N PHE A 63 -4.08 3.59 8.86
CA PHE A 63 -3.04 3.21 9.80
C PHE A 63 -2.75 1.72 9.93
N ASP A 64 -3.49 0.85 9.24
CA ASP A 64 -3.17 -0.59 9.20
C ASP A 64 -2.04 -0.86 8.20
N TYR A 65 -0.90 -0.18 8.41
CA TYR A 65 0.26 -0.37 7.53
C TYR A 65 0.97 -1.67 7.80
N PHE A 66 0.98 -2.12 9.05
CA PHE A 66 1.69 -3.33 9.45
C PHE A 66 0.76 -4.53 9.57
N GLY A 67 1.06 -5.56 8.78
CA GLY A 67 0.39 -6.87 8.85
C GLY A 67 1.03 -7.79 9.90
N GLU A 68 2.32 -7.58 10.15
CA GLU A 68 3.07 -8.39 11.11
C GLU A 68 4.03 -7.51 11.90
N THR A 69 4.08 -7.67 13.20
CA THR A 69 5.03 -6.99 14.08
C THR A 69 5.55 -7.92 15.16
N GLY A 70 6.75 -7.69 15.65
CA GLY A 70 7.32 -8.52 16.69
C GLY A 70 8.64 -8.01 17.25
N ALA A 71 9.15 -8.78 18.21
CA ALA A 71 10.50 -8.58 18.71
C ALA A 71 11.54 -9.01 17.69
N ILE A 72 12.70 -8.34 17.67
CA ILE A 72 13.73 -8.51 16.62
C ILE A 72 14.28 -9.94 16.51
N ASP A 73 14.24 -10.74 17.56
CA ASP A 73 14.66 -12.14 17.56
C ASP A 73 13.77 -13.03 16.68
N LYS A 74 12.54 -12.59 16.42
CA LYS A 74 11.55 -13.29 15.59
C LYS A 74 11.46 -12.74 14.17
N LEU A 75 12.35 -11.83 13.77
CA LEU A 75 12.35 -11.26 12.43
C LEU A 75 12.45 -12.38 11.37
N PRO A 76 11.51 -12.47 10.42
CA PRO A 76 11.62 -13.32 9.23
C PRO A 76 12.80 -12.87 8.36
N PHE A 77 13.63 -13.82 7.91
CA PHE A 77 14.85 -13.50 7.16
C PHE A 77 14.61 -13.16 5.69
N ASP A 78 13.50 -13.63 5.15
CA ASP A 78 13.13 -13.59 3.74
C ASP A 78 12.10 -12.49 3.41
N LYS A 79 11.78 -11.64 4.39
CA LYS A 79 10.81 -10.55 4.22
C LYS A 79 11.44 -9.19 4.47
N ILE A 80 11.13 -8.24 3.61
CA ILE A 80 11.44 -6.82 3.87
C ILE A 80 10.69 -6.38 5.11
N ALA A 81 11.39 -5.72 6.02
CA ALA A 81 10.83 -5.26 7.28
C ALA A 81 11.36 -3.88 7.67
N PHE A 82 10.53 -3.11 8.35
CA PHE A 82 10.98 -1.91 9.04
C PHE A 82 11.45 -2.29 10.44
N LEU A 83 12.63 -1.86 10.79
CA LEU A 83 13.25 -2.13 12.08
C LEU A 83 13.14 -0.89 12.96
N PHE A 84 12.91 -1.13 14.24
CA PHE A 84 12.77 -0.07 15.24
C PHE A 84 13.66 -0.36 16.45
N ASN A 85 14.30 0.69 16.96
CA ASN A 85 15.07 0.63 18.18
C ASN A 85 14.37 1.42 19.28
N GLN A 86 13.87 0.73 20.30
CA GLN A 86 13.24 1.35 21.45
C GLN A 86 14.28 2.01 22.37
N ASP A 87 14.02 3.25 22.77
CA ASP A 87 14.79 3.93 23.81
C ASP A 87 14.40 3.37 25.20
N LYS A 88 15.16 2.40 25.69
CA LYS A 88 14.95 1.76 27.00
C LYS A 88 15.19 2.67 28.19
N LYS A 89 15.79 3.85 27.99
CA LYS A 89 15.99 4.84 29.07
C LYS A 89 14.70 5.64 29.34
N ARG A 90 13.78 5.65 28.41
CA ARG A 90 12.47 6.27 28.59
C ARG A 90 11.50 5.20 29.11
N THR A 91 11.19 5.28 30.41
CA THR A 91 10.27 4.34 31.08
C THR A 91 8.87 4.92 31.26
N ASP A 92 8.71 6.22 31.06
CA ASP A 92 7.47 6.97 31.16
C ASP A 92 6.55 6.79 29.94
N ARG A 93 7.11 6.45 28.80
CA ARG A 93 6.39 6.25 27.54
C ARG A 93 7.21 5.45 26.54
N LEU A 94 6.52 4.83 25.58
CA LEU A 94 7.17 4.18 24.45
C LEU A 94 7.82 5.23 23.51
N VAL A 95 9.13 5.12 23.29
CA VAL A 95 9.86 5.94 22.35
C VAL A 95 10.70 5.04 21.46
N MET A 96 10.50 5.13 20.13
CA MET A 96 11.39 4.54 19.13
C MET A 96 12.44 5.57 18.73
N ALA A 97 13.67 5.36 19.17
CA ALA A 97 14.77 6.30 18.94
C ALA A 97 15.31 6.26 17.52
N HIS A 98 15.09 5.15 16.82
CA HIS A 98 15.65 4.93 15.48
C HIS A 98 14.80 3.97 14.65
N THR A 99 14.90 4.07 13.33
CA THR A 99 14.29 3.16 12.37
C THR A 99 15.19 2.93 11.16
N GLY A 100 14.99 1.81 10.47
CA GLY A 100 15.71 1.43 9.26
C GLY A 100 14.91 0.38 8.47
N ILE A 101 15.41 -0.02 7.31
CA ILE A 101 14.76 -0.95 6.39
C ILE A 101 15.66 -2.17 6.22
N TYR A 102 15.15 -3.32 6.63
CA TYR A 102 15.78 -4.62 6.40
C TYR A 102 15.42 -5.14 5.01
N ASP A 103 16.40 -5.64 4.28
CA ASP A 103 16.29 -5.99 2.86
C ASP A 103 15.65 -7.34 2.54
N GLY A 104 15.34 -8.15 3.56
CA GLY A 104 14.72 -9.46 3.35
C GLY A 104 15.63 -10.51 2.69
N LYS A 105 16.93 -10.27 2.61
CA LYS A 105 17.88 -11.18 1.94
C LYS A 105 18.63 -12.11 2.88
N GLY A 106 18.09 -12.36 4.06
CA GLY A 106 18.62 -13.38 4.96
C GLY A 106 18.13 -14.78 4.60
N GLY A 107 18.77 -15.77 5.16
CA GLY A 107 18.38 -17.17 4.95
C GLY A 107 19.24 -18.13 5.78
N VAL A 108 18.92 -19.42 5.72
CA VAL A 108 19.73 -20.49 6.28
C VAL A 108 20.36 -21.27 5.12
N TYR A 109 21.68 -21.19 4.99
CA TYR A 109 22.44 -21.90 3.99
C TYR A 109 23.38 -22.88 4.69
N HIS A 110 23.27 -24.16 4.39
CA HIS A 110 24.14 -25.23 4.93
C HIS A 110 24.35 -25.13 6.45
N GLU A 111 23.25 -25.07 7.21
CA GLU A 111 23.23 -24.95 8.68
C GLU A 111 23.76 -23.60 9.23
N ALA A 112 24.23 -22.68 8.38
CA ALA A 112 24.62 -21.35 8.79
C ALA A 112 23.51 -20.34 8.50
N THR A 113 23.14 -19.55 9.51
CA THR A 113 22.18 -18.44 9.32
C THR A 113 22.91 -17.23 8.76
N THR A 114 22.52 -16.79 7.56
CA THR A 114 22.94 -15.52 7.00
C THR A 114 21.88 -14.46 7.28
N TYR A 115 22.31 -13.34 7.89
CA TYR A 115 21.43 -12.19 8.09
C TYR A 115 21.56 -11.27 6.88
N GLY A 116 20.43 -10.73 6.39
CA GLY A 116 20.43 -9.69 5.36
C GLY A 116 21.01 -8.37 5.88
N GLN A 117 20.79 -7.32 5.12
CA GLN A 117 21.35 -5.99 5.41
C GLN A 117 20.25 -4.98 5.75
N VAL A 118 20.64 -3.86 6.35
CA VAL A 118 19.74 -2.77 6.75
C VAL A 118 20.19 -1.48 6.09
N VAL A 119 19.26 -0.80 5.41
CA VAL A 119 19.45 0.59 4.97
C VAL A 119 18.89 1.50 6.05
N GLN A 120 19.72 2.41 6.55
CA GLN A 120 19.34 3.35 7.59
C GLN A 120 20.05 4.69 7.41
N ALA A 121 19.44 5.78 7.87
CA ALA A 121 20.09 7.09 7.92
C ALA A 121 20.51 7.41 9.36
N GLY A 122 21.79 7.64 9.57
CA GLY A 122 22.38 7.88 10.90
C GLY A 122 22.44 6.61 11.76
N GLY A 123 22.56 6.79 13.07
CA GLY A 123 22.65 5.68 14.01
C GLY A 123 23.99 4.94 13.90
N TYR A 124 23.91 3.64 13.88
CA TYR A 124 25.10 2.79 13.76
C TYR A 124 25.64 2.80 12.32
N GLY A 125 26.88 3.25 12.18
CA GLY A 125 27.57 3.34 10.87
C GLY A 125 27.98 4.77 10.49
N GLY A 126 27.51 5.81 11.20
CA GLY A 126 27.98 7.17 10.98
C GLY A 126 26.92 8.23 10.70
N LYS A 127 27.32 9.34 10.05
CA LYS A 127 26.52 10.54 9.85
C LYS A 127 25.76 10.59 8.51
N GLY A 128 25.51 9.46 7.86
CA GLY A 128 24.86 9.41 6.56
C GLY A 128 23.86 8.28 6.42
N VAL A 129 23.42 8.03 5.19
CA VAL A 129 22.66 6.83 4.83
C VAL A 129 23.63 5.69 4.58
N HIS A 130 23.39 4.55 5.22
CA HIS A 130 24.28 3.39 5.20
C HIS A 130 23.52 2.13 4.82
N TYR A 131 24.24 1.17 4.25
CA TYR A 131 23.76 -0.18 3.98
C TYR A 131 24.73 -1.17 4.63
N ASN A 132 24.33 -1.73 5.78
CA ASN A 132 25.19 -2.54 6.63
C ASN A 132 24.54 -3.86 6.99
N PRO A 133 25.34 -4.92 7.31
CA PRO A 133 24.81 -6.17 7.85
C PRO A 133 23.93 -5.93 9.07
N LEU A 134 22.87 -6.72 9.19
CA LEU A 134 21.95 -6.67 10.33
C LEU A 134 22.70 -7.06 11.63
N ASP A 135 22.77 -6.16 12.57
CA ASP A 135 23.14 -6.43 13.97
C ASP A 135 21.89 -6.38 14.86
N LYS A 136 21.30 -7.53 15.17
CA LYS A 136 20.08 -7.63 15.97
C LYS A 136 20.17 -6.95 17.34
N ARG A 137 21.35 -6.82 17.92
CA ARG A 137 21.54 -6.15 19.24
C ARG A 137 21.18 -4.67 19.22
N ARG A 138 21.11 -4.07 18.03
CA ARG A 138 20.81 -2.65 17.82
C ARG A 138 19.37 -2.35 17.54
N TRP A 139 18.57 -3.38 17.41
CA TRP A 139 17.15 -3.28 17.13
C TRP A 139 16.35 -3.95 18.24
N SER A 140 15.14 -3.52 18.43
CA SER A 140 14.24 -4.10 19.44
C SER A 140 13.02 -4.76 18.82
N HIS A 141 12.51 -4.17 17.72
CA HIS A 141 11.28 -4.59 17.08
C HIS A 141 11.41 -4.58 15.56
N TYR A 142 10.56 -5.36 14.91
CA TYR A 142 10.35 -5.28 13.46
C TYR A 142 8.86 -5.10 13.15
N ALA A 143 8.60 -4.60 11.96
CA ALA A 143 7.27 -4.51 11.37
C ALA A 143 7.33 -4.79 9.88
N ILE A 144 6.40 -5.59 9.38
CA ILE A 144 6.24 -5.91 7.96
C ILE A 144 4.94 -5.28 7.49
N LEU A 145 4.95 -4.65 6.33
CA LEU A 145 3.76 -4.07 5.73
C LEU A 145 2.70 -5.16 5.48
N THR A 146 1.43 -4.76 5.47
CA THR A 146 0.34 -5.67 5.06
C THR A 146 0.58 -6.18 3.64
N PRO A 147 0.01 -7.32 3.24
CA PRO A 147 0.11 -7.85 1.87
C PRO A 147 -0.21 -6.81 0.80
N TYR A 148 -1.23 -5.99 1.01
CA TYR A 148 -1.57 -4.89 0.12
C TYR A 148 -0.39 -3.97 -0.23
N TRP A 149 0.46 -3.61 0.75
CA TRP A 149 1.60 -2.73 0.53
C TRP A 149 2.83 -3.49 0.02
N THR A 150 3.05 -4.73 0.46
CA THR A 150 4.17 -5.55 -0.02
C THR A 150 3.99 -5.98 -1.48
N GLU A 151 2.77 -6.21 -1.93
CA GLU A 151 2.46 -6.49 -3.32
C GLU A 151 2.73 -5.28 -4.22
N ARG A 152 2.47 -4.06 -3.76
CA ARG A 152 2.82 -2.82 -4.48
C ARG A 152 4.32 -2.54 -4.55
N ASP A 153 5.11 -3.13 -3.67
CA ASP A 153 6.58 -3.02 -3.63
C ASP A 153 7.28 -4.02 -4.58
N GLY A 154 6.67 -5.14 -4.91
CA GLY A 154 7.23 -6.17 -5.78
C GLY A 154 7.10 -5.86 -7.28
N ASP A 155 7.95 -6.48 -8.10
CA ASP A 155 7.90 -6.42 -9.58
C ASP A 155 6.74 -7.25 -10.17
N THR A 156 6.11 -8.07 -9.37
CA THR A 156 4.85 -8.71 -9.73
C THR A 156 3.75 -7.91 -9.05
N MET A 157 3.36 -6.82 -9.68
CA MET A 157 2.06 -6.22 -9.41
C MET A 157 1.00 -7.24 -9.80
N ASP A 158 0.65 -8.09 -8.86
CA ASP A 158 -0.71 -8.57 -8.82
C ASP A 158 -1.52 -7.36 -8.29
N ASP A 159 -1.92 -6.47 -9.19
CA ASP A 159 -2.82 -5.33 -8.89
C ASP A 159 -4.21 -5.84 -8.47
N THR A 160 -4.32 -7.12 -8.16
CA THR A 160 -5.54 -7.78 -7.79
C THR A 160 -5.99 -7.34 -6.40
N LEU A 161 -7.04 -6.55 -6.37
CA LEU A 161 -7.73 -6.20 -5.13
C LEU A 161 -8.62 -7.37 -4.73
N ARG A 162 -8.55 -7.77 -3.46
CA ARG A 162 -9.29 -8.92 -2.93
C ARG A 162 -9.70 -8.67 -1.48
N ARG A 163 -10.47 -9.56 -0.93
CA ARG A 163 -10.94 -9.48 0.45
C ARG A 163 -9.76 -9.26 1.42
N GLY A 164 -9.84 -8.17 2.18
CA GLY A 164 -8.77 -7.71 3.08
C GLY A 164 -7.89 -6.62 2.50
N SER A 165 -7.95 -6.33 1.18
CA SER A 165 -7.29 -5.14 0.61
C SER A 165 -7.90 -3.86 1.19
N ILE A 166 -7.06 -2.86 1.44
CA ILE A 166 -7.46 -1.58 2.06
C ILE A 166 -6.72 -0.44 1.36
N GLY A 167 -7.38 0.69 1.17
CA GLY A 167 -6.73 1.92 0.70
C GLY A 167 -7.46 2.60 -0.45
N GLU A 168 -6.77 3.55 -1.10
CA GLU A 168 -7.37 4.38 -2.15
C GLU A 168 -7.77 3.55 -3.38
N ALA A 169 -6.96 2.57 -3.80
CA ALA A 169 -7.31 1.71 -4.93
C ALA A 169 -8.61 0.92 -4.68
N VAL A 170 -8.86 0.47 -3.43
CA VAL A 170 -10.15 -0.14 -3.08
C VAL A 170 -11.27 0.88 -3.11
N ARG A 171 -11.02 2.12 -2.68
CA ARG A 171 -12.00 3.20 -2.72
C ARG A 171 -12.37 3.57 -4.16
N GLU A 172 -11.37 3.66 -5.03
CA GLU A 172 -11.57 3.88 -6.47
C GLU A 172 -12.39 2.74 -7.08
N LEU A 173 -12.03 1.48 -6.80
CA LEU A 173 -12.80 0.32 -7.23
C LEU A 173 -14.25 0.37 -6.74
N GLN A 174 -14.47 0.64 -5.45
CA GLN A 174 -15.83 0.77 -4.90
C GLN A 174 -16.61 1.88 -5.59
N THR A 175 -15.97 3.02 -5.84
CA THR A 175 -16.59 4.14 -6.57
C THR A 175 -16.97 3.73 -7.99
N THR A 176 -16.08 3.01 -8.69
CA THR A 176 -16.34 2.49 -10.03
C THR A 176 -17.48 1.49 -10.03
N LEU A 177 -17.46 0.52 -9.12
CA LEU A 177 -18.53 -0.48 -9.02
C LEU A 177 -19.90 0.17 -8.71
N MET A 178 -19.94 1.15 -7.81
CA MET A 178 -21.17 1.91 -7.54
C MET A 178 -21.64 2.71 -8.75
N ALA A 179 -20.73 3.36 -9.46
CA ALA A 179 -21.04 4.08 -10.70
C ALA A 179 -21.63 3.17 -11.78
N LEU A 180 -21.18 1.92 -11.83
CA LEU A 180 -21.71 0.87 -12.70
C LEU A 180 -22.99 0.21 -12.17
N GLY A 181 -23.49 0.62 -11.00
CA GLY A 181 -24.73 0.10 -10.41
C GLY A 181 -24.57 -1.17 -9.56
N TYR A 182 -23.33 -1.58 -9.25
CA TYR A 182 -23.10 -2.74 -8.39
C TYR A 182 -23.16 -2.36 -6.91
N ASP A 183 -23.82 -3.19 -6.10
CA ASP A 183 -23.90 -3.01 -4.65
C ASP A 183 -22.55 -3.40 -3.99
N VAL A 184 -21.93 -2.46 -3.32
CA VAL A 184 -20.69 -2.65 -2.54
C VAL A 184 -20.92 -2.53 -1.03
N GLY A 185 -22.17 -2.48 -0.58
CA GLY A 185 -22.58 -2.45 0.83
C GLY A 185 -23.56 -1.37 1.20
N LYS A 186 -24.27 -1.61 2.31
CA LYS A 186 -25.46 -0.85 2.76
C LYS A 186 -25.28 0.66 3.01
N ASN A 187 -24.07 1.20 2.95
CA ASN A 187 -23.84 2.61 3.24
C ASN A 187 -23.40 3.43 2.01
N THR A 188 -23.51 2.90 0.79
CA THR A 188 -23.25 3.61 -0.48
C THR A 188 -22.06 4.59 -0.43
N ARG A 189 -21.07 4.32 0.37
CA ARG A 189 -19.87 5.12 0.52
C ARG A 189 -18.64 4.26 0.32
N ALA A 190 -17.81 4.64 -0.62
CA ALA A 190 -16.50 4.01 -0.82
C ALA A 190 -15.65 4.22 0.45
N ASP A 191 -15.55 3.18 1.27
CA ASP A 191 -14.84 3.23 2.56
C ASP A 191 -13.37 2.81 2.45
N GLY A 192 -12.97 2.33 1.25
CA GLY A 192 -11.62 1.87 0.99
C GLY A 192 -11.28 0.53 1.64
N LYS A 193 -12.29 -0.28 2.02
CA LYS A 193 -12.11 -1.63 2.56
C LYS A 193 -12.72 -2.65 1.65
N PHE A 194 -11.94 -3.59 1.15
CA PHE A 194 -12.44 -4.71 0.39
C PHE A 194 -13.06 -5.76 1.32
N GLY A 195 -14.32 -5.53 1.68
CA GLY A 195 -15.11 -6.40 2.52
C GLY A 195 -15.96 -7.40 1.71
N PRO A 196 -16.82 -8.21 2.41
CA PRO A 196 -17.73 -9.15 1.75
C PRO A 196 -18.66 -8.50 0.72
N ALA A 197 -19.09 -7.27 0.96
CA ALA A 197 -19.95 -6.54 0.04
C ALA A 197 -19.21 -6.11 -1.23
N THR A 198 -17.98 -5.60 -1.10
CA THR A 198 -17.13 -5.28 -2.26
C THR A 198 -16.83 -6.53 -3.08
N GLU A 199 -16.54 -7.67 -2.41
CA GLU A 199 -16.35 -8.97 -3.08
C GLU A 199 -17.59 -9.40 -3.86
N ALA A 200 -18.79 -9.22 -3.28
CA ALA A 200 -20.04 -9.53 -3.96
C ALA A 200 -20.25 -8.62 -5.19
N GLY A 201 -19.96 -7.33 -5.09
CA GLY A 201 -20.02 -6.39 -6.21
C GLY A 201 -19.05 -6.77 -7.33
N VAL A 202 -17.82 -7.17 -6.99
CA VAL A 202 -16.85 -7.67 -7.99
C VAL A 202 -17.35 -8.94 -8.66
N LYS A 203 -17.90 -9.91 -7.91
CA LYS A 203 -18.49 -11.13 -8.50
C LYS A 203 -19.67 -10.84 -9.43
N ALA A 204 -20.49 -9.87 -9.08
CA ALA A 204 -21.59 -9.43 -9.95
C ALA A 204 -21.05 -8.82 -11.25
N PHE A 205 -20.05 -7.93 -11.17
CA PHE A 205 -19.35 -7.40 -12.34
C PHE A 205 -18.78 -8.54 -13.21
N GLN A 206 -18.02 -9.45 -12.61
CA GLN A 206 -17.41 -10.59 -13.31
C GLN A 206 -18.45 -11.43 -14.05
N LYS A 207 -19.60 -11.68 -13.42
CA LYS A 207 -20.71 -12.41 -14.04
C LYS A 207 -21.23 -11.68 -15.28
N ASP A 208 -21.47 -10.37 -15.17
CA ASP A 208 -22.06 -9.57 -16.25
C ASP A 208 -21.11 -9.41 -17.43
N TYR A 209 -19.79 -9.40 -17.17
CA TYR A 209 -18.75 -9.35 -18.19
C TYR A 209 -18.23 -10.73 -18.62
N GLY A 210 -18.87 -11.83 -18.21
CA GLY A 210 -18.50 -13.20 -18.60
C GLY A 210 -17.14 -13.67 -18.06
N LEU A 211 -16.65 -13.06 -16.98
CA LEU A 211 -15.40 -13.42 -16.33
C LEU A 211 -15.61 -14.51 -15.25
N PRO A 212 -14.56 -15.27 -14.89
CA PRO A 212 -14.58 -16.16 -13.73
C PRO A 212 -14.93 -15.39 -12.45
N GLN A 213 -15.94 -15.83 -11.70
CA GLN A 213 -16.43 -15.15 -10.49
C GLN A 213 -15.50 -15.40 -9.29
N THR A 214 -14.26 -14.97 -9.36
CA THR A 214 -13.26 -15.12 -8.30
C THR A 214 -13.55 -14.23 -7.09
N GLY A 215 -14.18 -13.07 -7.33
CA GLY A 215 -14.35 -12.01 -6.34
C GLY A 215 -13.08 -11.18 -6.13
N GLU A 216 -12.10 -11.33 -6.99
CA GLU A 216 -10.86 -10.56 -7.03
C GLU A 216 -10.90 -9.61 -8.22
N TRP A 217 -10.36 -8.41 -8.07
CA TRP A 217 -10.30 -7.39 -9.13
C TRP A 217 -8.86 -7.20 -9.56
N GLY A 218 -8.54 -7.56 -10.78
CA GLY A 218 -7.18 -7.46 -11.34
C GLY A 218 -7.18 -6.95 -12.78
N THR A 219 -6.13 -7.30 -13.51
CA THR A 219 -5.93 -6.88 -14.90
C THR A 219 -7.06 -7.34 -15.81
N ALA A 220 -7.62 -8.54 -15.60
CA ALA A 220 -8.71 -9.07 -16.42
C ALA A 220 -9.98 -8.23 -16.29
N GLU A 221 -10.33 -7.84 -15.07
CA GLU A 221 -11.50 -7.01 -14.77
C GLU A 221 -11.30 -5.58 -15.30
N ALA A 222 -10.12 -5.01 -15.12
CA ALA A 222 -9.77 -3.69 -15.66
C ALA A 222 -9.86 -3.67 -17.19
N GLN A 223 -9.30 -4.67 -17.86
CA GLN A 223 -9.39 -4.79 -19.32
C GLN A 223 -10.83 -5.00 -19.81
N ALA A 224 -11.63 -5.81 -19.11
CA ALA A 224 -13.02 -6.00 -19.46
C ALA A 224 -13.85 -4.71 -19.30
N LEU A 225 -13.55 -3.91 -18.27
CA LEU A 225 -14.15 -2.60 -18.08
C LEU A 225 -13.78 -1.65 -19.24
N ASP A 226 -12.49 -1.55 -19.60
CA ASP A 226 -12.02 -0.68 -20.69
C ASP A 226 -12.62 -1.12 -22.02
N ALA A 227 -12.65 -2.43 -22.34
CA ALA A 227 -13.25 -2.96 -23.56
C ALA A 227 -14.76 -2.71 -23.63
N GLY A 228 -15.47 -2.83 -22.49
CA GLY A 228 -16.89 -2.50 -22.42
C GLY A 228 -17.17 -1.03 -22.67
N LEU A 229 -16.28 -0.14 -22.29
CA LEU A 229 -16.36 1.29 -22.61
C LEU A 229 -16.10 1.58 -24.09
N GLU A 230 -15.13 0.90 -24.73
CA GLU A 230 -14.81 1.08 -26.14
C GLU A 230 -15.94 0.55 -27.06
N ASP A 231 -16.57 -0.56 -26.73
CA ASP A 231 -17.66 -1.17 -27.53
C ASP A 231 -18.94 -0.30 -27.51
N GLU A 232 -19.15 0.46 -26.43
CA GLU A 232 -20.26 1.40 -26.31
C GLU A 232 -20.02 2.74 -27.05
N LEU A 233 -18.77 3.12 -27.29
CA LEU A 233 -18.42 4.45 -27.79
C LEU A 233 -18.22 4.49 -29.29
N GLY A 234 -17.99 3.34 -29.95
CA GLY A 234 -17.62 3.30 -31.37
C GLY A 234 -16.25 3.98 -31.62
N PRO A 235 -15.75 3.93 -32.86
CA PRO A 235 -14.51 4.64 -33.18
C PRO A 235 -14.68 6.16 -32.99
N PRO A 236 -13.69 6.87 -32.44
CA PRO A 236 -13.79 8.30 -32.17
C PRO A 236 -14.15 9.07 -33.42
N ALA A 237 -15.27 9.78 -33.41
CA ALA A 237 -15.60 10.74 -34.41
C ALA A 237 -14.56 11.88 -34.31
N ASN A 238 -13.84 12.16 -35.38
CA ASN A 238 -12.95 13.29 -35.51
C ASN A 238 -13.77 14.60 -35.50
N ASP A 239 -14.11 15.08 -34.32
CA ASP A 239 -14.66 16.42 -34.15
C ASP A 239 -14.29 16.95 -32.74
N ASP A 240 -13.85 18.21 -32.69
CA ASP A 240 -13.32 18.93 -31.54
C ASP A 240 -14.37 19.27 -30.45
N THR A 241 -15.36 18.43 -30.28
CA THR A 241 -16.35 18.58 -29.20
C THR A 241 -15.99 17.70 -28.03
N GLU A 242 -15.69 18.32 -26.89
CA GLU A 242 -15.45 17.67 -25.60
C GLU A 242 -16.71 16.88 -25.17
N MET A 243 -16.79 15.60 -25.59
CA MET A 243 -17.87 14.71 -25.17
C MET A 243 -17.50 14.07 -23.83
N VAL A 244 -18.28 14.37 -22.82
CA VAL A 244 -18.24 13.65 -21.55
C VAL A 244 -18.85 12.26 -21.78
N LEU A 245 -17.99 11.25 -21.77
CA LEU A 245 -18.35 9.86 -22.00
C LEU A 245 -18.98 9.28 -20.72
N VAL A 246 -20.25 8.94 -20.77
CA VAL A 246 -20.99 8.34 -19.67
C VAL A 246 -21.28 6.88 -20.01
N PRO A 247 -20.73 5.89 -19.27
CA PRO A 247 -21.00 4.47 -19.49
C PRO A 247 -22.49 4.12 -19.42
N ARG A 248 -22.96 3.16 -20.24
CA ARG A 248 -24.37 2.71 -20.29
C ARG A 248 -24.98 2.38 -18.92
N PRO A 249 -24.30 1.67 -18.01
CA PRO A 249 -24.83 1.45 -16.67
C PRO A 249 -25.05 2.76 -15.91
N LEU A 250 -24.20 3.76 -16.13
CA LEU A 250 -24.34 5.10 -15.57
C LEU A 250 -25.52 5.84 -16.22
N LEU A 251 -25.66 5.74 -17.54
CA LEU A 251 -26.81 6.27 -18.28
C LEU A 251 -28.12 5.61 -17.86
N ALA A 252 -28.14 4.29 -17.65
CA ALA A 252 -29.29 3.57 -17.14
C ALA A 252 -29.67 4.02 -15.72
N GLY A 253 -28.68 4.20 -14.84
CA GLY A 253 -28.85 4.74 -13.49
C GLY A 253 -29.35 6.19 -13.50
N MET A 254 -28.81 7.03 -14.36
CA MET A 254 -29.25 8.43 -14.53
C MET A 254 -30.66 8.51 -15.14
N LEU A 255 -30.99 7.66 -16.10
CA LEU A 255 -32.34 7.57 -16.67
C LEU A 255 -33.37 7.11 -15.65
N ALA A 256 -33.02 6.11 -14.82
CA ALA A 256 -33.88 5.65 -13.74
C ALA A 256 -34.16 6.75 -12.70
N GLN A 257 -33.13 7.50 -12.31
CA GLN A 257 -33.28 8.65 -11.42
C GLN A 257 -34.07 9.80 -12.04
N LEU A 258 -33.89 10.07 -13.33
CA LEU A 258 -34.67 11.08 -14.05
C LEU A 258 -36.15 10.68 -14.18
N GLN A 259 -36.45 9.39 -14.40
CA GLN A 259 -37.81 8.87 -14.44
C GLN A 259 -38.49 8.98 -13.06
N GLU A 260 -37.74 8.71 -11.98
CA GLU A 260 -38.26 8.84 -10.62
C GLU A 260 -38.54 10.32 -10.24
N VAL A 261 -37.71 11.26 -10.71
CA VAL A 261 -37.89 12.71 -10.47
C VAL A 261 -39.00 13.31 -11.35
N LEU A 262 -39.20 12.78 -12.56
CA LEU A 262 -40.21 13.29 -13.50
C LEU A 262 -41.57 12.63 -13.34
N GLY A 263 -41.74 11.65 -12.45
CA GLY A 263 -43.03 11.04 -12.11
C GLY A 263 -43.70 10.29 -13.28
N ALA A 264 -42.88 9.69 -14.17
CA ALA A 264 -43.32 8.87 -15.28
C ALA A 264 -43.33 7.39 -14.93
#